data_5b36f4ff3ef473379d7643d4343400d5
#
_entry.id   5b36f4ff3ef473379d7643d4343400d5
#
_cell.length_a   1.000
_cell.length_b   1.000
_cell.length_c   1.000
_cell.angle_alpha   90.00
_cell.angle_beta   90.00
_cell.angle_gamma   90.00
#
_symmetry.space_group_name_H-M   'P 1'
#
loop_
_entity.id
_entity.type
_entity.pdbx_description
1 polymer ?
#
loop_
_entity_poly.entity_id
_entity_poly.type
_entity_poly.pdbx_seq_one_letter_code
_entity_poly.pdbx_strand_id
1 'polypeptide(L)'
;IMDWCTVYPKPYCKNTVDPYTKVRIILMNGIEVEAIIFKHQFSRNCNNNDIRRELEPSRRIGQQQQKHSNWLKPIDETPLETTIGYEHVAVDLTAWLAQNEPDPYVKQALDFALLEDFDHLYRYANLLDLDAQIPAQQLVKSYVDITPGRPTIAEHRFPYDSIKYHVDFKK
;
A
#
# COMPACT_ATOMS: atom_id res chain seq x y z
N ILE A 1 13.74 -14.59 -24.87
CA ILE A 1 12.63 -15.08 -24.01
C ILE A 1 13.31 -15.63 -22.76
N MET A 2 13.15 -14.94 -21.63
CA MET A 2 13.65 -15.46 -20.36
C MET A 2 12.87 -16.71 -19.99
N ASP A 3 13.58 -17.76 -19.61
CA ASP A 3 12.96 -18.95 -19.05
C ASP A 3 12.41 -18.61 -17.65
N TRP A 4 11.11 -18.73 -17.48
CA TRP A 4 10.42 -18.46 -16.21
C TRP A 4 10.97 -19.28 -15.04
N CYS A 5 11.54 -20.47 -15.32
CA CYS A 5 12.15 -21.32 -14.31
C CYS A 5 13.44 -20.72 -13.71
N THR A 6 14.07 -19.76 -14.38
CA THR A 6 15.30 -19.11 -13.91
C THR A 6 15.05 -17.80 -13.15
N VAL A 7 13.80 -17.30 -13.13
CA VAL A 7 13.40 -16.03 -12.52
C VAL A 7 12.46 -16.27 -11.33
N TYR A 8 12.76 -17.25 -10.49
CA TYR A 8 12.05 -17.36 -9.22
C TYR A 8 12.61 -16.33 -8.24
N PRO A 9 11.84 -15.28 -7.92
CA PRO A 9 12.28 -14.33 -6.91
C PRO A 9 12.35 -15.05 -5.56
N LYS A 10 13.46 -14.90 -4.87
CA LYS A 10 13.55 -15.34 -3.48
C LYS A 10 12.80 -14.35 -2.60
N PRO A 11 11.94 -14.80 -1.67
CA PRO A 11 11.37 -13.93 -0.67
C PRO A 11 12.45 -13.19 0.11
N TYR A 12 12.22 -11.92 0.42
CA TYR A 12 13.13 -11.20 1.29
C TYR A 12 12.96 -11.66 2.75
N CYS A 13 13.99 -11.47 3.57
CA CYS A 13 13.90 -11.70 5.01
C CYS A 13 13.26 -10.47 5.67
N LYS A 14 12.12 -10.65 6.36
CA LYS A 14 11.37 -9.54 6.98
C LYS A 14 12.18 -8.73 7.99
N ASN A 15 13.18 -9.35 8.63
CA ASN A 15 13.97 -8.73 9.68
C ASN A 15 15.19 -7.94 9.17
N THR A 16 15.59 -8.17 7.91
CA THR A 16 16.80 -7.56 7.33
C THR A 16 16.57 -6.82 6.03
N VAL A 17 15.37 -6.87 5.49
CA VAL A 17 15.04 -6.17 4.25
C VAL A 17 15.11 -4.66 4.44
N ASP A 18 15.66 -4.00 3.44
CA ASP A 18 15.65 -2.54 3.38
C ASP A 18 14.21 -2.00 3.32
N PRO A 19 13.83 -1.00 4.13
CA PRO A 19 12.48 -0.44 4.16
C PRO A 19 11.99 0.05 2.79
N TYR A 20 12.86 0.67 1.99
CA TYR A 20 12.52 1.09 0.62
C TYR A 20 12.18 -0.09 -0.29
N THR A 21 12.85 -1.22 -0.10
CA THR A 21 12.54 -2.44 -0.85
C THR A 21 11.13 -2.94 -0.54
N LYS A 22 10.74 -2.95 0.73
CA LYS A 22 9.35 -3.27 1.14
C LYS A 22 8.34 -2.36 0.47
N VAL A 23 8.55 -1.05 0.54
CA VAL A 23 7.66 -0.05 -0.05
C VAL A 23 7.51 -0.24 -1.55
N ARG A 24 8.62 -0.43 -2.26
CA ARG A 24 8.60 -0.64 -3.71
C ARG A 24 7.80 -1.89 -4.09
N ILE A 25 7.93 -2.98 -3.32
CA ILE A 25 7.17 -4.21 -3.55
C ILE A 25 5.68 -3.97 -3.29
N ILE A 26 5.32 -3.27 -2.22
CA ILE A 26 3.93 -2.94 -1.90
C ILE A 26 3.32 -2.06 -3.01
N LEU A 27 4.00 -0.98 -3.41
CA LEU A 27 3.54 -0.09 -4.47
C LEU A 27 3.40 -0.82 -5.81
N MET A 28 4.37 -1.65 -6.17
CA MET A 28 4.30 -2.43 -7.39
C MET A 28 3.12 -3.39 -7.41
N ASN A 29 2.86 -4.08 -6.29
CA ASN A 29 1.68 -4.92 -6.16
C ASN A 29 0.39 -4.13 -6.30
N GLY A 30 0.27 -2.97 -5.64
CA GLY A 30 -0.90 -2.10 -5.72
C GLY A 30 -1.18 -1.61 -7.14
N ILE A 31 -0.15 -1.13 -7.84
CA ILE A 31 -0.25 -0.65 -9.22
C ILE A 31 -0.69 -1.78 -10.17
N GLU A 32 -0.12 -2.96 -10.04
CA GLU A 32 -0.52 -4.10 -10.88
C GLU A 32 -1.96 -4.54 -10.64
N VAL A 33 -2.40 -4.56 -9.38
CA VAL A 33 -3.80 -4.88 -9.05
C VAL A 33 -4.75 -3.86 -9.67
N GLU A 34 -4.47 -2.57 -9.51
CA GLU A 34 -5.29 -1.50 -10.09
C GLU A 34 -5.32 -1.57 -11.62
N ALA A 35 -4.17 -1.79 -12.25
CA ALA A 35 -4.08 -1.94 -13.70
C ALA A 35 -4.88 -3.16 -14.21
N ILE A 36 -4.90 -4.27 -13.47
CA ILE A 36 -5.67 -5.47 -13.82
C ILE A 36 -7.18 -5.17 -13.73
N ILE A 37 -7.63 -4.51 -12.66
CA ILE A 37 -9.02 -4.14 -12.44
C ILE A 37 -9.47 -3.16 -13.54
N PHE A 38 -8.71 -2.11 -13.79
CA PHE A 38 -8.99 -1.13 -14.84
C PHE A 38 -9.13 -1.78 -16.21
N LYS A 39 -8.13 -2.58 -16.62
CA LYS A 39 -8.17 -3.26 -17.93
C LYS A 39 -9.36 -4.19 -18.06
N HIS A 40 -9.74 -4.87 -16.97
CA HIS A 40 -10.93 -5.73 -16.96
C HIS A 40 -12.22 -4.94 -17.16
N GLN A 41 -12.42 -3.87 -16.40
CA GLN A 41 -13.61 -3.04 -16.50
C GLN A 41 -13.68 -2.32 -17.85
N PHE A 42 -12.58 -1.76 -18.32
CA PHE A 42 -12.52 -1.09 -19.60
C PHE A 42 -12.80 -2.04 -20.75
N SER A 43 -12.24 -3.26 -20.75
CA SER A 43 -12.49 -4.25 -21.79
C SER A 43 -13.97 -4.67 -21.87
N ARG A 44 -14.67 -4.71 -20.76
CA ARG A 44 -16.11 -5.05 -20.74
C ARG A 44 -16.99 -3.95 -21.34
N ASN A 45 -16.60 -2.69 -21.17
CA ASN A 45 -17.38 -1.54 -21.59
C ASN A 45 -16.91 -0.93 -22.92
N CYS A 46 -15.78 -1.39 -23.46
CA CYS A 46 -15.24 -0.89 -24.71
C CYS A 46 -15.97 -1.47 -25.92
N ASN A 47 -16.53 -0.63 -26.78
CA ASN A 47 -17.21 -1.03 -28.00
C ASN A 47 -16.25 -1.34 -29.17
N ASN A 48 -14.98 -1.05 -29.02
CA ASN A 48 -13.96 -1.30 -30.03
C ASN A 48 -13.33 -2.70 -29.80
N ASN A 49 -13.57 -3.61 -30.73
CA ASN A 49 -13.09 -4.99 -30.65
C ASN A 49 -11.57 -5.12 -30.75
N ASP A 50 -10.88 -4.22 -31.46
CA ASP A 50 -9.44 -4.26 -31.59
C ASP A 50 -8.77 -3.86 -30.26
N ILE A 51 -9.28 -2.81 -29.61
CA ILE A 51 -8.83 -2.42 -28.27
C ILE A 51 -9.08 -3.57 -27.27
N ARG A 52 -10.26 -4.18 -27.30
CA ARG A 52 -10.58 -5.33 -26.41
C ARG A 52 -9.61 -6.49 -26.59
N ARG A 53 -9.24 -6.78 -27.83
CA ARG A 53 -8.30 -7.87 -28.16
C ARG A 53 -6.91 -7.61 -27.58
N GLU A 54 -6.43 -6.36 -27.53
CA GLU A 54 -5.14 -6.01 -26.96
C GLU A 54 -5.15 -5.93 -25.43
N LEU A 55 -6.27 -5.54 -24.84
CA LEU A 55 -6.41 -5.42 -23.39
C LEU A 55 -6.32 -6.77 -22.67
N GLU A 56 -6.90 -7.84 -23.24
CA GLU A 56 -6.94 -9.15 -22.59
C GLU A 56 -5.55 -9.79 -22.37
N PRO A 57 -4.65 -9.88 -23.39
CA PRO A 57 -3.30 -10.36 -23.17
C PRO A 57 -2.51 -9.48 -22.18
N SER A 58 -2.66 -8.16 -22.29
CA SER A 58 -1.99 -7.20 -21.41
C SER A 58 -2.44 -7.39 -19.93
N ARG A 59 -3.72 -7.68 -19.71
CA ARG A 59 -4.25 -7.99 -18.37
C ARG A 59 -3.65 -9.27 -17.80
N ARG A 60 -3.52 -10.33 -18.63
CA ARG A 60 -2.93 -11.61 -18.21
C ARG A 60 -1.45 -11.46 -17.86
N ILE A 61 -0.72 -10.64 -18.60
CA ILE A 61 0.67 -10.32 -18.30
C ILE A 61 0.76 -9.61 -16.95
N GLY A 62 -0.08 -8.59 -16.70
CA GLY A 62 -0.15 -7.90 -15.40
C GLY A 62 -0.43 -8.84 -14.24
N GLN A 63 -1.32 -9.83 -14.43
CA GLN A 63 -1.56 -10.86 -13.41
C GLN A 63 -0.31 -11.70 -13.08
N GLN A 64 0.53 -12.01 -14.07
CA GLN A 64 1.79 -12.71 -13.83
C GLN A 64 2.81 -11.80 -13.12
N GLN A 65 2.92 -10.54 -13.53
CA GLN A 65 3.79 -9.56 -12.87
C GLN A 65 3.40 -9.37 -11.41
N GLN A 66 2.11 -9.25 -11.13
CA GLN A 66 1.59 -9.15 -9.76
C GLN A 66 1.94 -10.38 -8.91
N LYS A 67 1.81 -11.58 -9.47
CA LYS A 67 2.23 -12.81 -8.78
C LYS A 67 3.72 -12.82 -8.47
N HIS A 68 4.56 -12.41 -9.43
CA HIS A 68 6.01 -12.31 -9.21
C HIS A 68 6.36 -11.35 -8.09
N SER A 69 5.75 -10.17 -8.08
CA SER A 69 5.95 -9.20 -7.00
C SER A 69 5.50 -9.75 -5.65
N ASN A 70 4.38 -10.47 -5.64
CA ASN A 70 3.84 -11.06 -4.42
C ASN A 70 4.74 -12.17 -3.86
N TRP A 71 5.46 -12.91 -4.70
CA TRP A 71 6.41 -13.93 -4.25
C TRP A 71 7.68 -13.37 -3.61
N LEU A 72 7.96 -12.08 -3.78
CA LEU A 72 9.05 -11.41 -3.07
C LEU A 72 8.75 -11.19 -1.57
N LYS A 73 7.48 -11.26 -1.18
CA LYS A 73 7.09 -11.09 0.22
C LYS A 73 7.56 -12.25 1.07
N PRO A 74 7.91 -12.03 2.35
CA PRO A 74 8.37 -13.08 3.23
C PRO A 74 7.25 -14.06 3.55
N ILE A 75 7.61 -15.34 3.63
CA ILE A 75 6.66 -16.42 3.94
C ILE A 75 6.20 -16.36 5.40
N ASP A 76 7.03 -15.82 6.27
CA ASP A 76 6.84 -15.72 7.71
C ASP A 76 6.19 -14.40 8.16
N GLU A 77 5.81 -13.53 7.23
CA GLU A 77 5.02 -12.33 7.52
C GLU A 77 3.54 -12.71 7.66
N THR A 78 2.97 -12.35 8.78
CA THR A 78 1.54 -12.61 9.03
C THR A 78 0.67 -11.70 8.17
N PRO A 79 -0.60 -12.07 7.90
CA PRO A 79 -1.53 -11.17 7.19
C PRO A 79 -1.68 -9.81 7.86
N LEU A 80 -1.63 -9.75 9.20
CA LEU A 80 -1.74 -8.50 9.95
C LEU A 80 -0.49 -7.63 9.79
N GLU A 81 0.72 -8.21 9.85
CA GLU A 81 1.96 -7.48 9.55
C GLU A 81 1.96 -6.92 8.13
N THR A 82 1.52 -7.74 7.17
CA THR A 82 1.39 -7.29 5.77
C THR A 82 0.40 -6.11 5.65
N THR A 83 -0.75 -6.21 6.31
CA THR A 83 -1.77 -5.13 6.31
C THR A 83 -1.19 -3.83 6.88
N ILE A 84 -0.49 -3.90 8.00
CA ILE A 84 0.17 -2.72 8.58
C ILE A 84 1.19 -2.12 7.60
N GLY A 85 1.93 -2.94 6.87
CA GLY A 85 2.83 -2.47 5.83
C GLY A 85 2.12 -1.69 4.72
N TYR A 86 0.95 -2.14 4.29
CA TYR A 86 0.11 -1.44 3.30
C TYR A 86 -0.41 -0.11 3.83
N GLU A 87 -0.97 -0.09 5.03
CA GLU A 87 -1.48 1.15 5.63
C GLU A 87 -0.36 2.17 5.85
N HIS A 88 0.83 1.70 6.23
CA HIS A 88 1.97 2.59 6.40
C HIS A 88 2.41 3.25 5.09
N VAL A 89 2.43 2.48 4.01
CA VAL A 89 2.71 3.02 2.67
C VAL A 89 1.61 3.98 2.22
N ALA A 90 0.34 3.67 2.52
CA ALA A 90 -0.79 4.54 2.23
C ALA A 90 -0.64 5.90 2.93
N VAL A 91 -0.38 5.90 4.25
CA VAL A 91 -0.10 7.12 5.01
C VAL A 91 1.03 7.93 4.38
N ASP A 92 2.13 7.28 4.02
CA ASP A 92 3.29 7.93 3.45
C ASP A 92 2.99 8.57 2.11
N LEU A 93 2.37 7.82 1.21
CA LEU A 93 2.04 8.29 -0.12
C LEU A 93 0.99 9.41 -0.08
N THR A 94 -0.10 9.21 0.68
CA THR A 94 -1.20 10.18 0.78
C THR A 94 -0.71 11.49 1.40
N ALA A 95 0.13 11.45 2.43
CA ALA A 95 0.70 12.66 3.01
C ALA A 95 1.60 13.41 2.03
N TRP A 96 2.44 12.69 1.25
CA TRP A 96 3.27 13.33 0.24
C TRP A 96 2.42 13.97 -0.86
N LEU A 97 1.39 13.28 -1.33
CA LEU A 97 0.46 13.80 -2.32
C LEU A 97 -0.25 15.06 -1.79
N ALA A 98 -0.81 15.01 -0.58
CA ALA A 98 -1.50 16.13 0.03
C ALA A 98 -0.61 17.37 0.23
N GLN A 99 0.67 17.17 0.55
CA GLN A 99 1.63 18.26 0.72
C GLN A 99 2.01 18.94 -0.60
N ASN A 100 1.95 18.22 -1.72
CA ASN A 100 2.38 18.71 -3.02
C ASN A 100 1.20 19.03 -3.96
N GLU A 101 -0.03 18.79 -3.54
CA GLU A 101 -1.22 19.02 -4.38
C GLU A 101 -1.60 20.51 -4.44
N PRO A 102 -1.57 21.13 -5.62
CA PRO A 102 -1.91 22.53 -5.77
C PRO A 102 -3.42 22.80 -5.84
N ASP A 103 -4.23 21.83 -6.25
CA ASP A 103 -5.68 21.98 -6.32
C ASP A 103 -6.30 21.86 -4.91
N PRO A 104 -7.01 22.89 -4.41
CA PRO A 104 -7.52 22.90 -3.04
C PRO A 104 -8.59 21.83 -2.77
N TYR A 105 -9.38 21.45 -3.78
CA TYR A 105 -10.39 20.41 -3.62
C TYR A 105 -9.75 19.01 -3.57
N VAL A 106 -8.79 18.76 -4.44
CA VAL A 106 -8.03 17.50 -4.44
C VAL A 106 -7.21 17.39 -3.16
N LYS A 107 -6.56 18.50 -2.74
CA LYS A 107 -5.84 18.55 -1.47
C LYS A 107 -6.74 18.20 -0.29
N GLN A 108 -7.93 18.77 -0.21
CA GLN A 108 -8.89 18.47 0.88
C GLN A 108 -9.28 16.98 0.90
N ALA A 109 -9.50 16.39 -0.27
CA ALA A 109 -9.79 14.96 -0.37
C ALA A 109 -8.61 14.10 0.10
N LEU A 110 -7.37 14.48 -0.26
CA LEU A 110 -6.16 13.79 0.20
C LEU A 110 -5.92 13.97 1.70
N ASP A 111 -6.15 15.18 2.24
CA ASP A 111 -6.07 15.43 3.68
C ASP A 111 -7.06 14.55 4.47
N PHE A 112 -8.28 14.38 3.94
CA PHE A 112 -9.29 13.49 4.52
C PHE A 112 -8.85 12.02 4.44
N ALA A 113 -8.44 11.56 3.26
CA ALA A 113 -7.94 10.19 3.07
C ALA A 113 -6.76 9.88 3.99
N LEU A 114 -5.86 10.84 4.18
CA LEU A 114 -4.73 10.70 5.11
C LEU A 114 -5.18 10.42 6.54
N LEU A 115 -6.26 11.05 7.00
CA LEU A 115 -6.81 10.81 8.34
C LEU A 115 -7.37 9.39 8.46
N GLU A 116 -8.01 8.88 7.40
CA GLU A 116 -8.51 7.51 7.36
C GLU A 116 -7.36 6.49 7.35
N ASP A 117 -6.33 6.71 6.52
CA ASP A 117 -5.15 5.85 6.46
C ASP A 117 -4.44 5.77 7.83
N PHE A 118 -4.37 6.87 8.54
CA PHE A 118 -3.85 6.89 9.90
C PHE A 118 -4.70 6.09 10.88
N ASP A 119 -6.03 6.24 10.85
CA ASP A 119 -6.92 5.47 11.73
C ASP A 119 -6.74 3.97 11.48
N HIS A 120 -6.67 3.55 10.22
CA HIS A 120 -6.41 2.17 9.85
C HIS A 120 -5.08 1.67 10.38
N LEU A 121 -4.00 2.41 10.15
CA LEU A 121 -2.66 2.05 10.61
C LEU A 121 -2.63 1.78 12.13
N TYR A 122 -3.22 2.68 12.93
CA TYR A 122 -3.23 2.51 14.38
C TYR A 122 -4.15 1.39 14.86
N ARG A 123 -5.28 1.18 14.20
CA ARG A 123 -6.17 0.06 14.53
C ARG A 123 -5.47 -1.27 14.32
N TYR A 124 -4.82 -1.46 13.17
CA TYR A 124 -4.10 -2.70 12.88
C TYR A 124 -2.87 -2.86 13.76
N ALA A 125 -2.15 -1.79 14.05
CA ALA A 125 -1.01 -1.83 14.97
C ALA A 125 -1.44 -2.24 16.39
N ASN A 126 -2.57 -1.73 16.89
CA ASN A 126 -3.12 -2.14 18.18
C ASN A 126 -3.57 -3.61 18.18
N LEU A 127 -4.15 -4.10 17.09
CA LEU A 127 -4.51 -5.51 16.96
C LEU A 127 -3.28 -6.41 16.99
N LEU A 128 -2.20 -6.01 16.34
CA LEU A 128 -0.95 -6.76 16.36
C LEU A 128 -0.31 -6.78 17.76
N ASP A 129 -0.38 -5.69 18.49
CA ASP A 129 0.11 -5.61 19.87
C ASP A 129 -0.65 -6.60 20.77
N LEU A 130 -1.96 -6.70 20.61
CA LEU A 130 -2.82 -7.63 21.34
C LEU A 130 -2.59 -9.10 20.96
N ASP A 131 -2.39 -9.39 19.68
CA ASP A 131 -2.31 -10.76 19.15
C ASP A 131 -0.89 -11.35 19.25
N ALA A 132 0.10 -10.58 18.83
CA ALA A 132 1.49 -11.05 18.72
C ALA A 132 2.43 -10.54 19.83
N GLN A 133 1.93 -9.69 20.74
CA GLN A 133 2.71 -9.02 21.77
C GLN A 133 3.89 -8.21 21.21
N ILE A 134 3.77 -7.75 19.98
CA ILE A 134 4.74 -6.85 19.34
C ILE A 134 4.28 -5.42 19.61
N PRO A 135 5.07 -4.60 20.31
CA PRO A 135 4.68 -3.21 20.57
C PRO A 135 4.37 -2.47 19.26
N ALA A 136 3.14 -1.97 19.12
CA ALA A 136 2.69 -1.25 17.93
C ALA A 136 3.66 -0.15 17.50
N GLN A 137 4.21 0.58 18.48
CA GLN A 137 5.21 1.62 18.25
C GLN A 137 6.51 1.09 17.63
N GLN A 138 6.92 -0.13 17.96
CA GLN A 138 8.12 -0.74 17.38
C GLN A 138 7.91 -1.07 15.92
N LEU A 139 6.75 -1.58 15.56
CA LEU A 139 6.43 -1.91 14.17
C LEU A 139 6.30 -0.65 13.33
N VAL A 140 5.56 0.35 13.80
CA VAL A 140 5.41 1.64 13.10
C VAL A 140 6.76 2.30 12.87
N LYS A 141 7.67 2.29 13.84
CA LYS A 141 9.03 2.81 13.68
C LYS A 141 9.85 2.12 12.60
N SER A 142 9.55 0.88 12.25
CA SER A 142 10.30 0.15 11.21
C SER A 142 10.07 0.69 9.80
N TYR A 143 9.06 1.54 9.59
CA TYR A 143 8.71 2.15 8.31
C TYR A 143 8.93 3.67 8.28
N VAL A 144 9.34 4.25 9.38
CA VAL A 144 9.61 5.69 9.50
C VAL A 144 10.74 6.09 8.56
N ASP A 145 10.61 7.26 7.94
CA ASP A 145 11.60 7.84 7.02
C ASP A 145 11.76 7.13 5.67
N ILE A 146 10.70 6.52 5.17
CA ILE A 146 10.72 5.86 3.87
C ILE A 146 10.93 6.86 2.72
N THR A 147 10.48 8.09 2.86
CA THR A 147 10.63 9.13 1.85
C THR A 147 11.63 10.19 2.33
N PRO A 148 12.79 10.35 1.65
CA PRO A 148 13.79 11.33 2.04
C PRO A 148 13.22 12.76 2.13
N GLY A 149 13.58 13.48 3.20
CA GLY A 149 13.17 14.88 3.42
C GLY A 149 11.73 15.06 3.89
N ARG A 150 11.04 13.97 4.21
CA ARG A 150 9.69 13.99 4.72
C ARG A 150 9.68 13.92 6.24
N PRO A 151 8.77 14.66 6.93
CA PRO A 151 8.57 14.51 8.36
C PRO A 151 8.16 13.07 8.70
N THR A 152 8.72 12.52 9.74
CA THR A 152 8.36 11.18 10.21
C THR A 152 6.96 11.18 10.84
N ILE A 153 6.30 10.01 10.87
CA ILE A 153 5.03 9.85 11.58
C ILE A 153 5.16 10.29 13.06
N ALA A 154 6.32 10.11 13.67
CA ALA A 154 6.59 10.54 15.03
C ALA A 154 6.59 12.06 15.21
N GLU A 155 6.85 12.82 14.16
CA GLU A 155 6.85 14.29 14.13
C GLU A 155 5.47 14.86 13.79
N HIS A 156 4.63 14.08 13.12
CA HIS A 156 3.24 14.43 12.91
C HIS A 156 2.48 14.21 14.22
N ARG A 157 2.23 15.30 14.91
CA ARG A 157 1.22 15.29 15.98
C ARG A 157 -0.11 15.04 15.32
N PHE A 158 -0.64 13.84 15.52
CA PHE A 158 -2.01 13.56 15.20
C PHE A 158 -2.91 14.65 15.77
N PRO A 159 -3.79 15.25 14.98
CA PRO A 159 -4.92 15.91 15.56
C PRO A 159 -5.72 14.80 16.25
N TYR A 160 -5.61 14.74 17.57
CA TYR A 160 -6.34 13.81 18.45
C TYR A 160 -7.84 13.79 18.15
N ASP A 161 -8.33 14.83 17.49
CA ASP A 161 -9.71 15.00 17.10
C ASP A 161 -10.11 14.18 15.85
N SER A 162 -9.19 13.81 14.98
CA SER A 162 -9.50 13.02 13.79
C SER A 162 -9.94 11.60 14.14
N ILE A 163 -9.33 10.99 15.14
CA ILE A 163 -9.75 9.67 15.65
C ILE A 163 -11.15 9.72 16.24
N LYS A 164 -11.54 10.83 16.89
CA LYS A 164 -12.89 11.04 17.40
C LYS A 164 -13.94 11.09 16.30
N TYR A 165 -13.66 11.72 15.18
CA TYR A 165 -14.61 11.83 14.08
C TYR A 165 -14.91 10.46 13.46
N HIS A 166 -13.94 9.58 13.33
CA HIS A 166 -14.16 8.24 12.78
C HIS A 166 -14.94 7.31 13.72
N VAL A 167 -14.83 7.48 15.01
CA VAL A 167 -15.62 6.70 15.99
C VAL A 167 -17.08 7.12 16.03
N ASP A 168 -17.37 8.41 15.80
CA ASP A 168 -18.74 8.95 15.86
C ASP A 168 -19.58 8.72 14.59
N PHE A 169 -18.96 8.40 13.45
CA PHE A 169 -19.67 8.03 12.22
C PHE A 169 -20.37 6.65 12.29
N LYS A 170 -20.21 5.90 13.36
CA LYS A 170 -20.87 4.61 13.60
C LYS A 170 -22.09 4.68 14.51
N LYS A 171 -22.65 5.87 14.73
CA LYS A 171 -23.90 6.04 15.43
C LYS A 171 -25.04 6.28 14.43
#